data_d0ec8f57204faca2334d2a1b0cefdf8e
#
_entry.id   d0ec8f57204faca2334d2a1b0cefdf8e
#
_cell.length_a   1.000
_cell.length_b   1.000
_cell.length_c   1.000
_cell.angle_alpha   90.00
_cell.angle_beta   90.00
_cell.angle_gamma   90.00
#
_symmetry.space_group_name_H-M   'P 1'
#
loop_
_entity.id
_entity.type
_entity.pdbx_description
1 polymer ?
#
loop_
_entity_poly.entity_id
_entity_poly.type
_entity_poly.pdbx_seq_one_letter_code
_entity_poly.pdbx_strand_id
1 'polypeptide(L)'
;MPSFHPFLTPATLLLTGGGLLAGCSSPSPTAPPAADAVKTAASPAPAFPFGGKVDSLHGIAGHAFGEPVSAFSNLHLLPPTPGVPVGPTRTYTSEGTTGWFGKHRAQVNTQLYTFLDGKFYAFVAIGDPAVLRPEATYLFGPGQAQGAYQLFWEGSQARAVYAEKAAGFGREGRLDVLSKPLEAALAAKQQAQLKAENAQ
;
A
#
# COMPACT_ATOMS: atom_id res chain seq x y z
N MET A 1 -22.87 -14.89 22.84
CA MET A 1 -23.36 -14.55 21.48
C MET A 1 -23.82 -13.10 21.51
N PRO A 2 -23.11 -12.15 20.95
CA PRO A 2 -23.63 -10.82 20.69
C PRO A 2 -23.87 -10.65 19.19
N SER A 3 -25.12 -10.28 18.86
CA SER A 3 -25.60 -9.97 17.53
C SER A 3 -25.05 -8.63 17.03
N PHE A 4 -24.43 -8.64 15.86
CA PHE A 4 -24.08 -7.42 15.14
C PHE A 4 -25.24 -7.00 14.24
N HIS A 5 -25.74 -5.79 14.42
CA HIS A 5 -26.68 -5.13 13.50
C HIS A 5 -25.90 -4.22 12.54
N PRO A 6 -26.16 -4.28 11.23
CA PRO A 6 -25.62 -3.30 10.30
C PRO A 6 -26.54 -2.07 10.22
N PHE A 7 -25.99 -0.89 10.45
CA PHE A 7 -26.67 0.38 10.16
C PHE A 7 -26.41 0.79 8.72
N LEU A 8 -27.43 0.71 7.91
CA LEU A 8 -27.55 1.38 6.60
C LEU A 8 -28.29 2.69 6.80
N THR A 9 -27.70 3.80 6.38
CA THR A 9 -28.42 5.06 6.16
C THR A 9 -28.10 5.60 4.77
N PRO A 10 -29.12 5.80 3.91
CA PRO A 10 -28.95 6.54 2.66
C PRO A 10 -29.23 8.03 2.89
N ALA A 11 -28.33 8.90 2.45
CA ALA A 11 -28.57 10.33 2.34
C ALA A 11 -28.75 10.71 0.88
N THR A 12 -29.99 10.91 0.52
CA THR A 12 -30.43 11.53 -0.75
C THR A 12 -30.36 13.05 -0.60
N LEU A 13 -29.64 13.72 -1.48
CA LEU A 13 -29.72 15.18 -1.62
C LEU A 13 -29.98 15.54 -3.08
N LEU A 14 -31.24 15.92 -3.32
CA LEU A 14 -31.74 16.63 -4.52
C LEU A 14 -31.44 18.11 -4.35
N LEU A 15 -30.87 18.75 -5.36
CA LEU A 15 -30.91 20.19 -5.53
C LEU A 15 -31.16 20.53 -6.99
N THR A 16 -32.39 20.89 -7.26
CA THR A 16 -32.90 21.60 -8.44
C THR A 16 -32.63 23.08 -8.28
N GLY A 17 -32.15 23.74 -9.32
CA GLY A 17 -32.05 25.20 -9.35
C GLY A 17 -31.91 25.67 -10.79
N GLY A 18 -33.05 25.98 -11.41
CA GLY A 18 -33.14 26.61 -12.72
C GLY A 18 -32.89 28.10 -12.65
N GLY A 19 -32.42 28.69 -13.74
CA GLY A 19 -32.25 30.12 -13.93
C GLY A 19 -32.06 30.45 -15.40
N LEU A 20 -33.15 30.71 -16.10
CA LEU A 20 -33.20 31.39 -17.40
C LEU A 20 -33.00 32.90 -17.21
N LEU A 21 -32.11 33.52 -17.95
CA LEU A 21 -32.24 34.91 -18.34
C LEU A 21 -31.70 35.11 -19.77
N ALA A 22 -32.58 35.63 -20.56
CA ALA A 22 -32.40 36.07 -21.93
C ALA A 22 -31.76 37.48 -21.99
N GLY A 23 -31.10 37.76 -23.10
CA GLY A 23 -31.14 39.14 -23.56
C GLY A 23 -29.84 39.76 -24.04
N CYS A 24 -29.90 40.14 -25.30
CA CYS A 24 -29.31 41.32 -25.93
C CYS A 24 -28.09 41.17 -26.83
N SER A 25 -28.42 41.41 -28.04
CA SER A 25 -27.74 41.71 -29.29
C SER A 25 -26.49 42.61 -29.24
N SER A 26 -25.46 42.20 -29.97
CA SER A 26 -24.54 42.91 -30.92
C SER A 26 -24.00 44.32 -30.58
N PRO A 27 -22.80 44.68 -30.96
CA PRO A 27 -22.20 44.49 -32.29
C PRO A 27 -20.77 43.96 -32.31
N SER A 28 -20.34 43.47 -33.46
CA SER A 28 -18.97 43.09 -33.76
C SER A 28 -17.97 44.25 -33.61
N PRO A 29 -16.85 44.01 -32.97
CA PRO A 29 -15.64 44.71 -33.33
C PRO A 29 -14.54 43.75 -33.72
N THR A 30 -13.93 44.01 -34.83
CA THR A 30 -12.54 43.91 -35.21
C THR A 30 -11.70 42.88 -34.49
N ALA A 31 -11.28 41.85 -35.21
CA ALA A 31 -10.30 40.86 -34.75
C ALA A 31 -9.02 41.54 -34.24
N PRO A 32 -8.59 41.28 -33.01
CA PRO A 32 -7.25 41.57 -32.57
C PRO A 32 -6.28 40.50 -33.13
N PRO A 33 -5.01 40.85 -33.31
CA PRO A 33 -4.01 39.93 -33.85
C PRO A 33 -3.84 38.71 -32.98
N ALA A 34 -3.55 37.58 -33.65
CA ALA A 34 -3.28 36.31 -33.02
C ALA A 34 -2.28 36.49 -31.87
N ALA A 35 -2.78 36.45 -30.66
CA ALA A 35 -1.94 36.27 -29.50
C ALA A 35 -1.39 34.84 -29.57
N ASP A 36 -0.09 34.73 -29.61
CA ASP A 36 0.66 33.50 -29.47
C ASP A 36 0.04 32.69 -28.34
N ALA A 37 -0.50 31.53 -28.70
CA ALA A 37 -0.95 30.55 -27.72
C ALA A 37 0.27 30.13 -26.90
N VAL A 38 0.50 30.81 -25.80
CA VAL A 38 1.40 30.34 -24.75
C VAL A 38 0.89 28.97 -24.36
N LYS A 39 1.54 27.97 -24.95
CA LYS A 39 1.38 26.57 -24.58
C LYS A 39 1.74 26.51 -23.10
N THR A 40 0.74 26.66 -22.24
CA THR A 40 0.87 26.44 -20.81
C THR A 40 1.38 25.01 -20.68
N ALA A 41 2.68 24.86 -20.54
CA ALA A 41 3.27 23.57 -20.21
C ALA A 41 2.56 23.13 -18.95
N ALA A 42 1.76 22.06 -19.08
CA ALA A 42 1.15 21.41 -17.93
C ALA A 42 2.28 21.20 -16.93
N SER A 43 2.16 21.86 -15.77
CA SER A 43 3.09 21.64 -14.66
C SER A 43 3.19 20.13 -14.47
N PRO A 44 4.39 19.52 -14.54
CA PRO A 44 4.48 18.09 -14.34
C PRO A 44 3.79 17.80 -13.00
N ALA A 45 2.81 16.90 -13.03
CA ALA A 45 2.19 16.41 -11.81
C ALA A 45 3.33 16.12 -10.82
N PRO A 46 3.23 16.51 -9.54
CA PRO A 46 4.30 16.31 -8.59
C PRO A 46 4.65 14.82 -8.66
N ALA A 47 5.82 14.52 -9.20
CA ALA A 47 6.36 13.18 -9.17
C ALA A 47 6.38 12.83 -7.70
N PHE A 48 5.56 11.88 -7.28
CA PHE A 48 5.52 11.43 -5.90
C PHE A 48 6.99 11.14 -5.53
N PRO A 49 7.61 11.89 -4.62
CA PRO A 49 9.05 11.74 -4.32
C PRO A 49 9.38 10.32 -3.87
N PHE A 50 8.39 9.54 -3.72
CA PHE A 50 8.24 8.26 -3.17
C PHE A 50 8.23 7.11 -4.20
N GLY A 51 7.55 7.23 -5.34
CA GLY A 51 7.49 6.19 -6.36
C GLY A 51 8.87 5.71 -6.80
N GLY A 52 9.88 6.60 -6.77
CA GLY A 52 11.25 6.24 -7.08
C GLY A 52 11.95 5.38 -6.02
N LYS A 53 11.70 5.61 -4.72
CA LYS A 53 12.43 4.92 -3.65
C LYS A 53 11.89 3.52 -3.36
N VAL A 54 10.58 3.33 -3.27
CA VAL A 54 10.00 2.00 -3.04
C VAL A 54 10.24 1.07 -4.22
N ASP A 55 10.20 1.59 -5.44
CA ASP A 55 10.52 0.83 -6.64
C ASP A 55 12.03 0.55 -6.75
N SER A 56 12.90 1.50 -6.39
CA SER A 56 14.36 1.31 -6.47
C SER A 56 14.89 0.31 -5.45
N LEU A 57 14.24 0.15 -4.32
CA LEU A 57 14.63 -0.86 -3.33
C LEU A 57 14.31 -2.29 -3.78
N HIS A 58 13.37 -2.48 -4.73
CA HIS A 58 12.96 -3.77 -5.30
C HIS A 58 12.75 -4.90 -4.29
N GLY A 59 12.54 -4.58 -3.01
CA GLY A 59 12.47 -5.54 -1.92
C GLY A 59 12.90 -4.93 -0.61
N ILE A 60 13.46 -5.74 0.27
CA ILE A 60 13.78 -5.34 1.63
C ILE A 60 14.96 -6.11 2.20
N ALA A 61 15.70 -5.48 3.11
CA ALA A 61 16.81 -6.10 3.83
C ALA A 61 17.90 -6.73 2.92
N GLY A 62 18.13 -6.12 1.74
CA GLY A 62 19.10 -6.62 0.78
C GLY A 62 18.57 -7.74 -0.11
N HIS A 63 17.28 -8.06 -0.04
CA HIS A 63 16.61 -9.07 -0.85
C HIS A 63 15.59 -8.42 -1.80
N ALA A 64 15.63 -8.84 -3.07
CA ALA A 64 14.68 -8.37 -4.08
C ALA A 64 13.38 -9.19 -4.06
N PHE A 65 12.26 -8.54 -4.37
CA PHE A 65 11.01 -9.26 -4.61
C PHE A 65 11.19 -10.24 -5.77
N GLY A 66 10.66 -11.45 -5.60
CA GLY A 66 10.80 -12.55 -6.55
C GLY A 66 11.98 -13.50 -6.24
N GLU A 67 12.89 -13.15 -5.33
CA GLU A 67 13.93 -14.06 -4.90
C GLU A 67 13.37 -15.33 -4.25
N PRO A 68 14.02 -16.48 -4.44
CA PRO A 68 13.58 -17.72 -3.82
C PRO A 68 13.88 -17.70 -2.31
N VAL A 69 13.13 -18.47 -1.52
CA VAL A 69 13.34 -18.58 -0.08
C VAL A 69 14.75 -19.05 0.28
N SER A 70 15.40 -19.81 -0.60
CA SER A 70 16.78 -20.29 -0.42
C SER A 70 17.84 -19.19 -0.46
N ALA A 71 17.51 -17.99 -0.96
CA ALA A 71 18.40 -16.84 -0.93
C ALA A 71 18.47 -16.17 0.45
N PHE A 72 17.56 -16.54 1.36
CA PHE A 72 17.47 -15.97 2.70
C PHE A 72 18.12 -16.89 3.72
N SER A 73 18.93 -16.31 4.58
CA SER A 73 19.48 -17.01 5.74
C SER A 73 18.58 -16.81 6.98
N ASN A 74 18.56 -17.81 7.86
CA ASN A 74 17.91 -17.70 9.18
C ASN A 74 16.41 -17.41 9.15
N LEU A 75 15.70 -17.93 8.16
CA LEU A 75 14.24 -17.89 8.12
C LEU A 75 13.63 -19.17 8.72
N HIS A 76 12.65 -19.00 9.58
CA HIS A 76 11.88 -20.09 10.19
C HIS A 76 10.45 -20.01 9.68
N LEU A 77 9.96 -21.11 9.10
CA LEU A 77 8.60 -21.22 8.62
C LEU A 77 7.61 -21.10 9.79
N LEU A 78 6.68 -20.18 9.69
CA LEU A 78 5.58 -20.12 10.64
C LEU A 78 4.57 -21.24 10.35
N PRO A 79 4.13 -21.96 11.39
CA PRO A 79 3.10 -22.99 11.21
C PRO A 79 1.82 -22.34 10.65
N PRO A 80 1.08 -23.04 9.79
CA PRO A 80 -0.21 -22.56 9.32
C PRO A 80 -1.17 -22.42 10.51
N THR A 81 -2.04 -21.41 10.44
CA THR A 81 -3.09 -21.22 11.46
C THR A 81 -4.05 -22.41 11.43
N PRO A 82 -4.30 -23.08 12.56
CA PRO A 82 -5.24 -24.17 12.60
C PRO A 82 -6.62 -23.77 12.05
N GLY A 83 -7.20 -24.62 11.20
CA GLY A 83 -8.52 -24.38 10.60
C GLY A 83 -8.53 -23.41 9.41
N VAL A 84 -7.38 -22.84 9.03
CA VAL A 84 -7.26 -22.02 7.82
C VAL A 84 -6.67 -22.87 6.70
N PRO A 85 -7.34 -22.95 5.52
CA PRO A 85 -6.77 -23.66 4.38
C PRO A 85 -5.39 -23.14 4.00
N VAL A 86 -4.48 -24.05 3.69
CA VAL A 86 -3.12 -23.72 3.29
C VAL A 86 -3.14 -23.19 1.87
N GLY A 87 -3.01 -21.88 1.71
CA GLY A 87 -2.94 -21.19 0.42
C GLY A 87 -1.56 -21.31 -0.27
N PRO A 88 -1.38 -20.62 -1.40
CA PRO A 88 -0.12 -20.63 -2.16
C PRO A 88 1.00 -19.83 -1.50
N THR A 89 0.71 -19.13 -0.41
CA THR A 89 1.68 -18.34 0.35
C THR A 89 2.26 -19.10 1.53
N ARG A 90 3.52 -18.80 1.86
CA ARG A 90 4.19 -19.26 3.06
C ARG A 90 4.83 -18.07 3.76
N THR A 91 4.65 -17.98 5.07
CA THR A 91 5.20 -16.88 5.88
C THR A 91 6.29 -17.43 6.79
N TYR A 92 7.38 -16.68 6.85
CA TYR A 92 8.56 -16.99 7.66
C TYR A 92 8.82 -15.83 8.61
N THR A 93 9.48 -16.11 9.71
CA THR A 93 10.06 -15.11 10.60
C THR A 93 11.57 -15.22 10.57
N SER A 94 12.29 -14.13 10.81
CA SER A 94 13.74 -14.19 10.98
C SER A 94 14.11 -14.23 12.45
N GLU A 95 15.05 -15.08 12.81
CA GLU A 95 15.71 -15.03 14.10
C GLU A 95 17.00 -14.23 13.99
N GLY A 96 17.31 -13.47 15.04
CA GLY A 96 18.57 -12.77 15.13
C GLY A 96 18.48 -11.26 14.86
N THR A 97 19.66 -10.64 14.88
CA THR A 97 19.86 -9.20 14.62
C THR A 97 20.03 -8.90 13.13
N THR A 98 19.93 -9.92 12.28
CA THR A 98 20.01 -9.81 10.84
C THR A 98 18.64 -9.45 10.29
N GLY A 99 18.58 -8.53 9.37
CA GLY A 99 17.38 -8.03 8.77
C GLY A 99 17.36 -6.50 8.83
N TRP A 100 16.41 -5.92 8.15
CA TRP A 100 16.33 -4.48 8.01
C TRP A 100 16.21 -3.73 9.35
N PHE A 101 15.46 -4.29 10.28
CA PHE A 101 15.29 -3.73 11.62
C PHE A 101 16.18 -4.40 12.69
N GLY A 102 17.27 -5.08 12.29
CA GLY A 102 18.14 -5.77 13.23
C GLY A 102 18.70 -4.88 14.33
N LYS A 103 19.08 -3.64 14.01
CA LYS A 103 19.52 -2.61 14.97
C LYS A 103 18.44 -2.17 15.96
N HIS A 104 17.15 -2.40 15.64
CA HIS A 104 15.98 -2.00 16.43
C HIS A 104 15.21 -3.21 16.98
N ARG A 105 15.85 -4.34 17.13
CA ARG A 105 15.18 -5.60 17.51
C ARG A 105 14.36 -5.50 18.81
N ALA A 106 14.80 -4.72 19.76
CA ALA A 106 14.07 -4.53 21.00
C ALA A 106 12.72 -3.81 20.81
N GLN A 107 12.62 -2.97 19.80
CA GLN A 107 11.45 -2.17 19.49
C GLN A 107 10.63 -2.75 18.31
N VAL A 108 11.30 -3.45 17.39
CA VAL A 108 10.68 -4.13 16.22
C VAL A 108 10.88 -5.63 16.39
N ASN A 109 9.99 -6.24 17.15
CA ASN A 109 10.11 -7.63 17.60
C ASN A 109 9.57 -8.66 16.60
N THR A 110 8.76 -8.24 15.64
CA THR A 110 8.17 -9.13 14.65
C THR A 110 8.54 -8.68 13.25
N GLN A 111 9.20 -9.57 12.51
CA GLN A 111 9.52 -9.39 11.10
C GLN A 111 9.09 -10.64 10.34
N LEU A 112 8.19 -10.46 9.39
CA LEU A 112 7.60 -11.55 8.63
C LEU A 112 7.97 -11.41 7.15
N TYR A 113 8.36 -12.52 6.56
CA TYR A 113 8.71 -12.64 5.15
C TYR A 113 7.72 -13.60 4.50
N THR A 114 6.93 -13.11 3.57
CA THR A 114 5.92 -13.92 2.89
C THR A 114 6.36 -14.22 1.46
N PHE A 115 6.24 -15.49 1.08
CA PHE A 115 6.58 -16.01 -0.23
C PHE A 115 5.33 -16.54 -0.93
N LEU A 116 5.18 -16.20 -2.20
CA LEU A 116 4.17 -16.76 -3.10
C LEU A 116 4.87 -17.75 -4.04
N ASP A 117 4.49 -19.02 -3.99
CA ASP A 117 5.15 -20.11 -4.76
C ASP A 117 6.67 -20.10 -4.60
N GLY A 118 7.16 -19.87 -3.39
CA GLY A 118 8.59 -19.81 -3.09
C GLY A 118 9.30 -18.52 -3.51
N LYS A 119 8.60 -17.52 -4.07
CA LYS A 119 9.14 -16.21 -4.45
C LYS A 119 8.80 -15.15 -3.41
N PHE A 120 9.79 -14.39 -2.97
CA PHE A 120 9.60 -13.32 -1.98
C PHE A 120 8.57 -12.31 -2.49
N TYR A 121 7.49 -12.18 -1.75
CA TYR A 121 6.31 -11.42 -2.13
C TYR A 121 6.10 -10.19 -1.26
N ALA A 122 6.18 -10.34 0.05
CA ALA A 122 5.86 -9.28 0.99
C ALA A 122 6.71 -9.37 2.27
N PHE A 123 6.93 -8.21 2.86
CA PHE A 123 7.57 -8.06 4.16
C PHE A 123 6.66 -7.30 5.12
N VAL A 124 6.67 -7.71 6.37
CA VAL A 124 5.93 -7.03 7.45
C VAL A 124 6.85 -6.83 8.64
N ALA A 125 6.86 -5.61 9.17
CA ALA A 125 7.47 -5.31 10.46
C ALA A 125 6.41 -4.81 11.44
N ILE A 126 6.45 -5.28 12.67
CA ILE A 126 5.53 -4.87 13.74
C ILE A 126 6.35 -4.49 14.96
N GLY A 127 6.00 -3.37 15.61
CA GLY A 127 6.70 -2.91 16.80
C GLY A 127 6.36 -1.47 17.18
N ASP A 128 7.31 -0.80 17.85
CA ASP A 128 7.14 0.54 18.35
C ASP A 128 6.96 1.57 17.21
N PRO A 129 5.85 2.32 17.20
CA PRO A 129 5.62 3.40 16.25
C PRO A 129 6.72 4.47 16.22
N ALA A 130 7.34 4.74 17.37
CA ALA A 130 8.42 5.71 17.48
C ALA A 130 9.69 5.31 16.71
N VAL A 131 9.82 4.02 16.38
CA VAL A 131 10.91 3.48 15.56
C VAL A 131 10.45 3.24 14.13
N LEU A 132 9.33 2.54 13.94
CA LEU A 132 8.89 2.12 12.60
C LEU A 132 8.55 3.28 11.69
N ARG A 133 7.85 4.30 12.19
CA ARG A 133 7.42 5.43 11.37
C ARG A 133 8.59 6.28 10.85
N PRO A 134 9.58 6.70 11.69
CA PRO A 134 10.77 7.39 11.21
C PRO A 134 11.60 6.55 10.22
N GLU A 135 11.80 5.26 10.50
CA GLU A 135 12.56 4.39 9.60
C GLU A 135 11.85 4.22 8.24
N ALA A 136 10.55 4.02 8.23
CA ALA A 136 9.77 3.96 6.98
C ALA A 136 9.88 5.28 6.19
N THR A 137 9.79 6.42 6.88
CA THR A 137 9.96 7.73 6.25
C THR A 137 11.38 7.96 5.74
N TYR A 138 12.39 7.51 6.47
CA TYR A 138 13.79 7.58 6.02
C TYR A 138 14.03 6.77 4.76
N LEU A 139 13.46 5.57 4.70
CA LEU A 139 13.65 4.65 3.58
C LEU A 139 12.87 5.07 2.35
N PHE A 140 11.61 5.44 2.54
CA PHE A 140 10.69 5.68 1.42
C PHE A 140 10.42 7.17 1.16
N GLY A 141 10.92 8.07 1.97
CA GLY A 141 10.60 9.49 1.91
C GLY A 141 9.28 9.82 2.62
N PRO A 142 8.81 11.07 2.51
CA PRO A 142 7.54 11.48 3.10
C PRO A 142 6.40 10.70 2.43
N GLY A 143 5.66 9.93 3.22
CA GLY A 143 4.50 9.18 2.74
C GLY A 143 3.27 10.07 2.56
N GLN A 144 2.30 9.59 1.81
CA GLN A 144 0.96 10.20 1.75
C GLN A 144 0.20 9.85 3.04
N ALA A 145 -0.13 10.85 3.83
CA ALA A 145 -0.89 10.64 5.05
C ALA A 145 -2.36 10.30 4.73
N GLN A 146 -2.86 9.22 5.33
CA GLN A 146 -4.29 8.90 5.40
C GLN A 146 -4.73 8.95 6.86
N GLY A 147 -5.12 10.14 7.31
CA GLY A 147 -5.37 10.40 8.73
C GLY A 147 -4.08 10.48 9.56
N ALA A 148 -4.23 10.44 10.90
CA ALA A 148 -3.13 10.66 11.82
C ALA A 148 -2.14 9.50 11.92
N TYR A 149 -2.60 8.28 11.61
CA TYR A 149 -1.91 7.04 11.96
C TYR A 149 -1.56 6.14 10.77
N GLN A 150 -1.72 6.63 9.55
CA GLN A 150 -1.41 5.87 8.35
C GLN A 150 -0.57 6.69 7.37
N LEU A 151 0.40 6.03 6.76
CA LEU A 151 1.20 6.56 5.67
C LEU A 151 1.20 5.55 4.52
N PHE A 152 1.08 6.06 3.33
CA PHE A 152 1.11 5.26 2.10
C PHE A 152 2.23 5.69 1.19
N TRP A 153 2.72 4.71 0.48
CA TRP A 153 3.77 4.86 -0.49
C TRP A 153 3.48 3.94 -1.65
N GLU A 154 3.17 4.53 -2.79
CA GLU A 154 2.76 3.82 -3.99
C GLU A 154 3.80 4.00 -5.09
N GLY A 155 4.43 2.91 -5.51
CA GLY A 155 5.30 2.83 -6.67
C GLY A 155 4.65 2.09 -7.84
N SER A 156 5.37 1.92 -8.92
CA SER A 156 4.92 1.13 -10.08
C SER A 156 5.06 -0.38 -9.84
N GLN A 157 6.10 -0.80 -9.13
CA GLN A 157 6.44 -2.20 -8.86
C GLN A 157 6.17 -2.64 -7.42
N ALA A 158 6.22 -1.70 -6.48
CA ALA A 158 6.04 -1.97 -5.07
C ALA A 158 5.12 -0.94 -4.41
N ARG A 159 4.58 -1.31 -3.26
CA ARG A 159 3.91 -0.37 -2.37
C ARG A 159 4.30 -0.64 -0.92
N ALA A 160 4.23 0.40 -0.10
CA ALA A 160 4.38 0.28 1.34
C ALA A 160 3.22 0.96 2.05
N VAL A 161 2.83 0.41 3.18
CA VAL A 161 1.78 0.94 4.05
C VAL A 161 2.27 0.88 5.48
N TYR A 162 2.26 2.01 6.14
CA TYR A 162 2.45 2.09 7.58
C TYR A 162 1.13 2.42 8.25
N ALA A 163 0.80 1.70 9.32
CA ALA A 163 -0.40 1.95 10.11
C ALA A 163 -0.14 1.72 11.60
N GLU A 164 -0.83 2.47 12.44
CA GLU A 164 -0.82 2.27 13.89
C GLU A 164 -2.19 1.84 14.38
N LYS A 165 -2.21 0.87 15.29
CA LYS A 165 -3.40 0.43 16.00
C LYS A 165 -3.22 0.60 17.51
N ALA A 166 -4.30 0.75 18.26
CA ALA A 166 -4.26 0.68 19.71
C ALA A 166 -3.82 -0.72 20.17
N ALA A 167 -2.91 -0.78 21.13
CA ALA A 167 -2.39 -2.01 21.69
C ALA A 167 -2.07 -1.79 23.18
N GLY A 168 -2.80 -2.47 24.06
CA GLY A 168 -2.66 -2.29 25.50
C GLY A 168 -2.80 -0.83 25.91
N PHE A 169 -1.81 -0.31 26.63
CA PHE A 169 -1.77 1.10 27.07
C PHE A 169 -1.14 2.06 26.05
N GLY A 170 -0.84 1.60 24.84
CA GLY A 170 -0.15 2.39 23.83
C GLY A 170 -0.64 2.12 22.43
N ARG A 171 0.27 2.23 21.48
CA ARG A 171 0.04 1.93 20.07
C ARG A 171 1.11 0.98 19.57
N GLU A 172 0.73 0.14 18.61
CA GLU A 172 1.62 -0.72 17.86
C GLU A 172 1.65 -0.26 16.41
N GLY A 173 2.83 -0.07 15.87
CA GLY A 173 3.07 0.23 14.47
C GLY A 173 3.19 -1.06 13.64
N ARG A 174 2.69 -1.01 12.42
CA ARG A 174 2.86 -2.04 11.41
C ARG A 174 3.29 -1.41 10.10
N LEU A 175 4.34 -1.94 9.51
CA LEU A 175 4.82 -1.59 8.18
C LEU A 175 4.69 -2.81 7.28
N ASP A 176 3.91 -2.69 6.22
CA ASP A 176 3.79 -3.70 5.16
C ASP A 176 4.48 -3.17 3.91
N VAL A 177 5.32 -3.98 3.27
CA VAL A 177 5.94 -3.68 1.97
C VAL A 177 5.74 -4.87 1.06
N LEU A 178 5.22 -4.66 -0.15
CA LEU A 178 4.86 -5.75 -1.03
C LEU A 178 5.11 -5.46 -2.52
N SER A 179 5.26 -6.53 -3.27
CA SER A 179 5.38 -6.53 -4.72
C SER A 179 4.01 -6.49 -5.38
N LYS A 180 3.73 -5.45 -6.17
CA LYS A 180 2.47 -5.33 -6.94
C LYS A 180 2.30 -6.42 -8.01
N PRO A 181 3.34 -6.81 -8.79
CA PRO A 181 3.21 -7.91 -9.74
C PRO A 181 2.87 -9.23 -9.07
N LEU A 182 3.50 -9.55 -7.92
CA LEU A 182 3.21 -10.79 -7.23
C LEU A 182 1.85 -10.75 -6.49
N GLU A 183 1.41 -9.58 -6.04
CA GLU A 183 0.05 -9.38 -5.53
C GLU A 183 -1.01 -9.66 -6.61
N ALA A 184 -0.80 -9.14 -7.80
CA ALA A 184 -1.69 -9.41 -8.94
C ALA A 184 -1.71 -10.92 -9.31
N ALA A 185 -0.54 -11.58 -9.26
CA ALA A 185 -0.46 -13.02 -9.48
C ALA A 185 -1.20 -13.83 -8.40
N LEU A 186 -1.11 -13.41 -7.13
CA LEU A 186 -1.86 -14.02 -6.03
C LEU A 186 -3.36 -13.86 -6.22
N ALA A 187 -3.82 -12.66 -6.55
CA ALA A 187 -5.23 -12.38 -6.80
C ALA A 187 -5.78 -13.24 -7.97
N ALA A 188 -5.02 -13.37 -9.06
CA ALA A 188 -5.38 -14.22 -10.18
C ALA A 188 -5.54 -15.70 -9.79
N LYS A 189 -4.64 -16.23 -8.96
CA LYS A 189 -4.72 -17.61 -8.44
C LYS A 189 -5.95 -17.81 -7.56
N GLN A 190 -6.24 -16.87 -6.66
CA GLN A 190 -7.43 -16.94 -5.81
C GLN A 190 -8.72 -16.92 -6.63
N GLN A 191 -8.79 -16.07 -7.66
CA GLN A 191 -9.93 -16.06 -8.57
C GLN A 191 -10.09 -17.37 -9.36
N ALA A 192 -8.98 -17.95 -9.83
CA ALA A 192 -9.02 -19.24 -10.53
C ALA A 192 -9.50 -20.37 -9.62
N GLN A 193 -9.05 -20.38 -8.36
CA GLN A 193 -9.50 -21.35 -7.37
C GLN A 193 -11.00 -21.23 -7.09
N LEU A 194 -11.49 -20.01 -6.82
CA LEU A 194 -12.93 -19.78 -6.61
C LEU A 194 -13.79 -20.20 -7.80
N LYS A 195 -13.32 -19.97 -9.03
CA LYS A 195 -14.02 -20.44 -10.22
C LYS A 195 -14.06 -21.95 -10.31
N ALA A 196 -12.98 -22.64 -9.96
CA ALA A 196 -12.92 -24.10 -9.96
C ALA A 196 -13.84 -24.71 -8.89
N GLU A 197 -13.91 -24.13 -7.72
CA GLU A 197 -14.80 -24.55 -6.62
C GLU A 197 -16.28 -24.37 -6.99
N ASN A 198 -16.63 -23.25 -7.65
CA ASN A 198 -18.01 -23.00 -8.09
C ASN A 198 -18.46 -23.81 -9.31
N ALA A 199 -17.56 -24.53 -9.99
CA ALA A 199 -17.86 -25.37 -11.15
C ALA A 199 -18.09 -26.86 -10.79
N GLN A 200 -17.95 -27.21 -9.51
CA GLN A 200 -18.20 -28.56 -8.97
C GLN A 200 -19.62 -28.68 -8.41
#